data_951a3afc7a2b1008187d09fcbcc94b46
#
_entry.id   951a3afc7a2b1008187d09fcbcc94b46
#
_cell.length_a   1.000
_cell.length_b   1.000
_cell.length_c   1.000
_cell.angle_alpha   90.00
_cell.angle_beta   90.00
_cell.angle_gamma   90.00
#
_symmetry.space_group_name_H-M   'P 1'
#
loop_
_entity.id
_entity.type
_entity.pdbx_description
1 polymer ?
#
loop_
_entity_poly.entity_id
_entity_poly.type
_entity_poly.pdbx_seq_one_letter_code
_entity_poly.pdbx_strand_id
1 'polypeptide(L)'
;MRRSRRIAVAAATALALWLGSHLALAQKSGGVLKMPDFASPASMSIHEEVTRAAVTVLMPVFNNLVLFDQHKEKNTLDTIVPDLAESWTWSEDGKELTFKLRHGVKWHDGKPFTAADVKCTWDLLQGKTQEKLRLNPRKAWYRNLDEVTTKGDDEVTFHLKRPQPYLLVLLASGVSPVYPCHVSPAQMRQHPIGTGPFKFVEYKPNESVRLTRNPDYWKPGRPYLDGLEFPIVASVATRNLMFIADNVDTTLSYGVSMPLLRDIKSQVSEAICTTTTDNGARNLIINPVKPPFDMPNCAALCP
;
A
#
# COMPACT_ATOMS: atom_id res chain seq x y z
N MET A 1 44.62 36.44 35.70
CA MET A 1 44.35 36.45 34.22
C MET A 1 44.39 35.09 33.52
N ARG A 2 45.13 34.07 33.92
CA ARG A 2 45.17 32.75 33.24
C ARG A 2 43.93 31.84 33.52
N ARG A 3 43.26 31.97 34.68
CA ARG A 3 42.06 31.14 35.02
C ARG A 3 40.80 31.57 34.27
N SER A 4 40.60 32.86 34.06
CA SER A 4 39.42 33.39 33.34
C SER A 4 39.43 33.04 31.84
N ARG A 5 40.60 32.96 31.21
CA ARG A 5 40.74 32.54 29.80
C ARG A 5 40.42 31.05 29.58
N ARG A 6 40.72 30.18 30.57
CA ARG A 6 40.39 28.74 30.48
C ARG A 6 38.88 28.45 30.62
N ILE A 7 38.19 29.24 31.44
CA ILE A 7 36.71 29.13 31.61
C ILE A 7 36.00 29.66 30.37
N ALA A 8 36.46 30.74 29.76
CA ALA A 8 35.88 31.29 28.54
C ALA A 8 36.05 30.36 27.33
N VAL A 9 37.19 29.67 27.19
CA VAL A 9 37.40 28.69 26.11
C VAL A 9 36.55 27.42 26.31
N ALA A 10 36.41 26.94 27.54
CA ALA A 10 35.57 25.79 27.85
C ALA A 10 34.07 26.07 27.62
N ALA A 11 33.61 27.30 27.92
CA ALA A 11 32.24 27.71 27.65
C ALA A 11 31.93 27.87 26.14
N ALA A 12 32.92 28.39 25.38
CA ALA A 12 32.76 28.54 23.93
C ALA A 12 32.74 27.16 23.19
N THR A 13 33.56 26.20 23.64
CA THR A 13 33.56 24.84 23.09
C THR A 13 32.28 24.06 23.45
N ALA A 14 31.74 24.23 24.66
CA ALA A 14 30.45 23.62 25.06
C ALA A 14 29.30 24.20 24.26
N LEU A 15 29.27 25.51 23.99
CA LEU A 15 28.23 26.14 23.17
C LEU A 15 28.33 25.74 21.70
N ALA A 16 29.50 25.52 21.15
CA ALA A 16 29.72 25.04 19.78
C ALA A 16 29.28 23.57 19.62
N LEU A 17 29.46 22.75 20.65
CA LEU A 17 28.96 21.35 20.65
C LEU A 17 27.43 21.26 20.77
N TRP A 18 26.78 22.23 21.43
CA TRP A 18 25.31 22.29 21.51
C TRP A 18 24.65 22.74 20.20
N LEU A 19 25.32 23.64 19.45
CA LEU A 19 24.82 24.09 18.14
C LEU A 19 25.07 23.08 17.01
N GLY A 20 26.01 22.14 17.19
CA GLY A 20 26.32 21.10 16.20
C GLY A 20 25.34 19.90 16.20
N SER A 21 24.48 19.77 17.21
CA SER A 21 23.63 18.56 17.40
C SER A 21 22.27 18.64 16.70
N HIS A 22 21.95 19.69 15.97
CA HIS A 22 20.63 19.88 15.34
C HIS A 22 20.63 19.97 13.81
N LEU A 23 21.64 19.38 13.15
CA LEU A 23 21.46 18.98 11.76
C LEU A 23 20.78 17.59 11.70
N ALA A 24 19.74 17.38 12.50
CA ALA A 24 18.71 16.45 12.10
C ALA A 24 18.20 16.99 10.76
N LEU A 25 18.46 16.28 9.67
CA LEU A 25 17.84 16.54 8.38
C LEU A 25 16.32 16.55 8.63
N ALA A 26 15.79 17.75 8.90
CA ALA A 26 14.36 17.91 9.11
C ALA A 26 13.69 17.41 7.83
N GLN A 27 13.00 16.29 7.93
CA GLN A 27 12.32 15.71 6.79
C GLN A 27 11.40 16.77 6.21
N LYS A 28 11.63 17.13 4.94
CA LYS A 28 10.82 18.15 4.26
C LYS A 28 9.35 17.70 4.28
N SER A 29 8.49 18.57 4.79
CA SER A 29 7.06 18.36 4.88
C SER A 29 6.35 19.28 3.90
N GLY A 30 5.21 18.84 3.38
CA GLY A 30 4.40 19.58 2.42
C GLY A 30 4.63 19.16 0.97
N GLY A 31 3.87 19.80 0.06
CA GLY A 31 3.88 19.52 -1.37
C GLY A 31 2.99 18.35 -1.79
N VAL A 32 2.68 18.30 -3.09
CA VAL A 32 1.90 17.24 -3.72
C VAL A 32 2.83 16.42 -4.59
N LEU A 33 2.92 15.11 -4.32
CA LEU A 33 3.71 14.20 -5.15
C LEU A 33 2.91 13.82 -6.40
N LYS A 34 3.47 14.09 -7.57
CA LYS A 34 2.90 13.73 -8.87
C LYS A 34 3.55 12.46 -9.39
N MET A 35 2.79 11.38 -9.47
CA MET A 35 3.25 10.07 -9.92
C MET A 35 2.34 9.56 -11.04
N PRO A 36 2.79 9.51 -12.30
CA PRO A 36 1.92 9.12 -13.41
C PRO A 36 1.58 7.63 -13.34
N ASP A 37 0.32 7.31 -13.63
CA ASP A 37 -0.11 5.92 -13.83
C ASP A 37 -0.35 5.63 -15.32
N PHE A 38 -0.36 4.35 -15.70
CA PHE A 38 -0.44 3.92 -17.11
C PHE A 38 -1.86 3.64 -17.58
N ALA A 39 -2.82 3.50 -16.67
CA ALA A 39 -4.22 3.18 -17.02
C ALA A 39 -5.18 3.67 -15.94
N SER A 40 -6.41 3.92 -16.35
CA SER A 40 -7.52 4.18 -15.44
C SER A 40 -7.91 2.95 -14.65
N PRO A 41 -8.08 3.04 -13.31
CA PRO A 41 -8.82 2.05 -12.56
C PRO A 41 -10.25 1.87 -13.12
N ALA A 42 -10.75 0.64 -13.17
CA ALA A 42 -12.14 0.42 -13.58
C ALA A 42 -13.13 0.80 -12.46
N SER A 43 -12.66 0.85 -11.21
CA SER A 43 -13.39 1.40 -10.07
C SER A 43 -12.42 1.79 -8.93
N MET A 44 -12.92 2.55 -7.95
CA MET A 44 -12.16 2.90 -6.74
C MET A 44 -12.30 1.85 -5.62
N SER A 45 -12.82 0.65 -5.88
CA SER A 45 -12.95 -0.44 -4.92
C SER A 45 -11.77 -1.40 -5.01
N ILE A 46 -10.79 -1.29 -4.13
CA ILE A 46 -9.58 -2.11 -4.15
C ILE A 46 -9.87 -3.62 -4.02
N HIS A 47 -10.95 -4.01 -3.34
CA HIS A 47 -11.34 -5.41 -3.24
C HIS A 47 -11.94 -5.98 -4.53
N GLU A 48 -12.41 -5.13 -5.42
CA GLU A 48 -12.95 -5.52 -6.73
C GLU A 48 -11.92 -5.41 -7.86
N GLU A 49 -10.75 -4.82 -7.59
CA GLU A 49 -9.70 -4.57 -8.58
C GLU A 49 -8.48 -5.48 -8.39
N VAL A 50 -7.82 -5.82 -9.50
CA VAL A 50 -6.57 -6.60 -9.51
C VAL A 50 -5.45 -5.93 -10.29
N THR A 51 -5.77 -4.86 -11.02
CA THR A 51 -4.79 -4.18 -11.86
C THR A 51 -3.82 -3.39 -11.01
N ARG A 52 -2.56 -3.34 -11.42
CA ARG A 52 -1.54 -2.55 -10.74
C ARG A 52 -1.93 -1.06 -10.71
N ALA A 53 -2.53 -0.54 -11.80
CA ALA A 53 -3.02 0.83 -11.87
C ALA A 53 -4.02 1.14 -10.74
N ALA A 54 -5.01 0.28 -10.51
CA ALA A 54 -5.97 0.48 -9.42
C ALA A 54 -5.32 0.36 -8.04
N VAL A 55 -4.45 -0.66 -7.85
CA VAL A 55 -3.80 -0.90 -6.55
C VAL A 55 -2.87 0.25 -6.18
N THR A 56 -2.07 0.76 -7.11
CA THR A 56 -1.10 1.85 -6.86
C THR A 56 -1.79 3.11 -6.32
N VAL A 57 -2.89 3.52 -6.93
CA VAL A 57 -3.58 4.75 -6.54
C VAL A 57 -4.47 4.59 -5.29
N LEU A 58 -4.88 3.35 -4.97
CA LEU A 58 -5.79 3.07 -3.86
C LEU A 58 -5.09 2.71 -2.55
N MET A 59 -3.92 2.07 -2.61
CA MET A 59 -3.18 1.69 -1.39
C MET A 59 -3.00 2.84 -0.39
N PRO A 60 -2.69 4.09 -0.79
CA PRO A 60 -2.53 5.18 0.16
C PRO A 60 -3.80 5.57 0.92
N VAL A 61 -4.98 5.14 0.46
CA VAL A 61 -6.28 5.41 1.10
C VAL A 61 -6.54 4.49 2.28
N PHE A 62 -5.89 3.32 2.33
CA PHE A 62 -6.23 2.25 3.25
C PHE A 62 -5.09 1.86 4.18
N ASN A 63 -5.42 1.09 5.21
CA ASN A 63 -4.51 0.30 6.02
C ASN A 63 -4.98 -1.15 6.08
N ASN A 64 -4.03 -2.05 6.33
CA ASN A 64 -4.26 -3.46 6.58
C ASN A 64 -4.20 -3.77 8.09
N LEU A 65 -4.46 -5.00 8.50
CA LEU A 65 -4.18 -5.46 9.87
C LEU A 65 -2.68 -5.46 10.15
N VAL A 66 -1.90 -5.96 9.20
CA VAL A 66 -0.44 -6.04 9.21
C VAL A 66 0.08 -5.68 7.82
N LEU A 67 1.34 -5.28 7.72
CA LEU A 67 1.96 -4.96 6.43
C LEU A 67 3.41 -5.44 6.39
N PHE A 68 3.97 -5.57 5.20
CA PHE A 68 5.41 -5.74 5.06
C PHE A 68 6.13 -4.42 5.36
N ASP A 69 7.23 -4.48 6.11
CA ASP A 69 8.07 -3.32 6.38
C ASP A 69 8.62 -2.75 5.06
N GLN A 70 8.15 -1.56 4.70
CA GLN A 70 8.49 -0.87 3.45
C GLN A 70 9.96 -0.38 3.42
N HIS A 71 10.69 -0.49 4.52
CA HIS A 71 12.12 -0.17 4.59
C HIS A 71 13.01 -1.41 4.33
N LYS A 72 12.41 -2.57 4.10
CA LYS A 72 13.11 -3.82 3.75
C LYS A 72 12.96 -4.13 2.26
N GLU A 73 14.07 -4.58 1.65
CA GLU A 73 14.07 -4.91 0.21
C GLU A 73 13.23 -6.13 -0.15
N LYS A 74 13.06 -7.06 0.80
CA LYS A 74 12.38 -8.34 0.57
C LYS A 74 11.20 -8.51 1.50
N ASN A 75 10.07 -8.93 0.93
CA ASN A 75 8.89 -9.32 1.67
C ASN A 75 9.03 -10.78 2.15
N THR A 76 9.25 -10.97 3.45
CA THR A 76 9.33 -12.27 4.12
C THR A 76 8.42 -12.26 5.35
N LEU A 77 8.17 -13.42 5.96
CA LEU A 77 7.40 -13.49 7.20
C LEU A 77 8.00 -12.61 8.31
N ASP A 78 9.34 -12.55 8.39
CA ASP A 78 10.07 -11.77 9.40
C ASP A 78 10.02 -10.26 9.17
N THR A 79 9.57 -9.82 7.98
CA THR A 79 9.40 -8.39 7.67
C THR A 79 7.96 -7.93 7.80
N ILE A 80 7.05 -8.78 8.30
CA ILE A 80 5.68 -8.38 8.59
C ILE A 80 5.66 -7.61 9.92
N VAL A 81 5.09 -6.43 9.89
CA VAL A 81 5.02 -5.50 11.02
C VAL A 81 3.56 -5.11 11.31
N PRO A 82 3.27 -4.65 12.54
CA PRO A 82 1.96 -4.14 12.92
C PRO A 82 1.49 -2.97 12.06
N ASP A 83 0.17 -2.94 11.74
CA ASP A 83 -0.50 -1.78 11.13
C ASP A 83 -1.77 -1.47 11.93
N LEU A 84 -2.99 -1.80 11.49
CA LEU A 84 -4.21 -1.63 12.29
C LEU A 84 -4.25 -2.59 13.50
N ALA A 85 -3.57 -3.72 13.43
CA ALA A 85 -3.30 -4.56 14.60
C ALA A 85 -2.00 -4.14 15.28
N GLU A 86 -1.95 -4.17 16.61
CA GLU A 86 -0.75 -3.93 17.42
C GLU A 86 0.09 -5.20 17.57
N SER A 87 -0.59 -6.36 17.61
CA SER A 87 0.02 -7.68 17.75
C SER A 87 -0.91 -8.77 17.24
N TRP A 88 -0.35 -9.96 17.09
CA TRP A 88 -1.09 -11.17 16.72
C TRP A 88 -0.50 -12.41 17.34
N THR A 89 -1.33 -13.43 17.50
CA THR A 89 -0.93 -14.75 18.03
C THR A 89 -1.62 -15.87 17.26
N TRP A 90 -0.90 -16.96 17.06
CA TRP A 90 -1.46 -18.21 16.55
C TRP A 90 -1.81 -19.16 17.69
N SER A 91 -2.90 -19.92 17.54
CA SER A 91 -3.16 -21.08 18.38
C SER A 91 -2.12 -22.19 18.14
N GLU A 92 -1.95 -23.09 19.08
CA GLU A 92 -0.98 -24.20 18.99
C GLU A 92 -1.24 -25.10 17.78
N ASP A 93 -2.50 -25.31 17.43
CA ASP A 93 -2.91 -26.10 16.26
C ASP A 93 -2.83 -25.35 14.93
N GLY A 94 -2.46 -24.06 14.95
CA GLY A 94 -2.31 -23.19 13.77
C GLY A 94 -3.62 -22.88 13.04
N LYS A 95 -4.77 -23.07 13.68
CA LYS A 95 -6.08 -22.83 13.07
C LYS A 95 -6.74 -21.52 13.49
N GLU A 96 -6.24 -20.85 14.50
CA GLU A 96 -6.74 -19.57 14.94
C GLU A 96 -5.62 -18.53 14.89
N LEU A 97 -5.94 -17.38 14.27
CA LEU A 97 -5.07 -16.22 14.24
C LEU A 97 -5.81 -15.05 14.88
N THR A 98 -5.39 -14.69 16.08
CA THR A 98 -5.99 -13.60 16.86
C THR A 98 -5.16 -12.34 16.76
N PHE A 99 -5.82 -11.21 16.49
CA PHE A 99 -5.23 -9.87 16.44
C PHE A 99 -5.78 -9.00 17.57
N LYS A 100 -4.89 -8.22 18.18
CA LYS A 100 -5.21 -7.07 19.01
C LYS A 100 -5.18 -5.81 18.15
N LEU A 101 -6.29 -5.08 18.09
CA LEU A 101 -6.45 -3.91 17.24
C LEU A 101 -6.05 -2.62 17.96
N ARG A 102 -5.62 -1.62 17.20
CA ARG A 102 -5.31 -0.29 17.73
C ARG A 102 -6.57 0.44 18.14
N HIS A 103 -6.47 1.11 19.29
CA HIS A 103 -7.50 2.03 19.75
C HIS A 103 -7.36 3.41 19.10
N GLY A 104 -8.49 4.11 18.98
CA GLY A 104 -8.54 5.51 18.56
C GLY A 104 -8.32 5.75 17.06
N VAL A 105 -8.19 4.70 16.24
CA VAL A 105 -8.15 4.82 14.79
C VAL A 105 -9.52 5.26 14.28
N LYS A 106 -9.51 6.22 13.35
CA LYS A 106 -10.73 6.75 12.72
C LYS A 106 -10.72 6.50 11.21
N TRP A 107 -11.88 6.23 10.67
CA TRP A 107 -12.13 6.28 9.25
C TRP A 107 -12.02 7.72 8.73
N HIS A 108 -11.85 7.91 7.43
CA HIS A 108 -11.76 9.24 6.82
C HIS A 108 -12.98 10.12 7.05
N ASP A 109 -14.14 9.53 7.34
CA ASP A 109 -15.38 10.22 7.71
C ASP A 109 -15.51 10.49 9.21
N GLY A 110 -14.49 10.18 10.01
CA GLY A 110 -14.41 10.43 11.44
C GLY A 110 -15.00 9.35 12.34
N LYS A 111 -15.65 8.33 11.80
CA LYS A 111 -16.19 7.21 12.59
C LYS A 111 -15.06 6.34 13.14
N PRO A 112 -15.24 5.68 14.30
CA PRO A 112 -14.24 4.81 14.87
C PRO A 112 -14.06 3.53 14.04
N PHE A 113 -12.82 3.07 13.93
CA PHE A 113 -12.48 1.73 13.45
C PHE A 113 -12.58 0.74 14.61
N THR A 114 -13.20 -0.42 14.39
CA THR A 114 -13.41 -1.46 15.39
C THR A 114 -13.24 -2.87 14.79
N ALA A 115 -13.23 -3.87 15.67
CA ALA A 115 -13.22 -5.29 15.29
C ALA A 115 -14.41 -5.68 14.39
N ALA A 116 -15.55 -5.00 14.51
CA ALA A 116 -16.71 -5.22 13.65
C ALA A 116 -16.40 -4.91 12.18
N ASP A 117 -15.59 -3.90 11.88
CA ASP A 117 -15.18 -3.58 10.51
C ASP A 117 -14.31 -4.69 9.91
N VAL A 118 -13.42 -5.27 10.72
CA VAL A 118 -12.60 -6.41 10.29
C VAL A 118 -13.49 -7.59 9.93
N LYS A 119 -14.38 -7.99 10.86
CA LYS A 119 -15.33 -9.10 10.60
C LYS A 119 -16.15 -8.84 9.34
N CYS A 120 -16.72 -7.65 9.22
CA CYS A 120 -17.53 -7.22 8.09
C CYS A 120 -16.78 -7.35 6.75
N THR A 121 -15.51 -6.93 6.73
CA THR A 121 -14.66 -7.01 5.53
C THR A 121 -14.50 -8.46 5.07
N TRP A 122 -14.16 -9.39 5.97
CA TRP A 122 -13.95 -10.78 5.57
C TRP A 122 -15.26 -11.53 5.32
N ASP A 123 -16.36 -11.18 5.99
CA ASP A 123 -17.69 -11.67 5.64
C ASP A 123 -18.09 -11.24 4.23
N LEU A 124 -17.79 -9.99 3.84
CA LEU A 124 -17.99 -9.49 2.48
C LEU A 124 -17.13 -10.26 1.45
N LEU A 125 -15.84 -10.45 1.74
CA LEU A 125 -14.91 -11.18 0.88
C LEU A 125 -15.28 -12.67 0.73
N GLN A 126 -15.84 -13.28 1.76
CA GLN A 126 -16.38 -14.65 1.71
C GLN A 126 -17.74 -14.72 1.01
N GLY A 127 -18.42 -13.58 0.82
CA GLY A 127 -19.76 -13.49 0.27
C GLY A 127 -20.85 -13.90 1.27
N LYS A 128 -20.61 -13.75 2.57
CA LYS A 128 -21.55 -14.05 3.66
C LYS A 128 -22.52 -12.89 3.95
N THR A 129 -22.17 -11.67 3.51
CA THR A 129 -23.00 -10.46 3.70
C THR A 129 -24.18 -10.42 2.72
N GLN A 130 -25.19 -9.61 3.05
CA GLN A 130 -26.32 -9.34 2.13
C GLN A 130 -25.82 -8.60 0.88
N GLU A 131 -25.02 -7.53 1.06
CA GLU A 131 -24.36 -6.85 -0.04
C GLU A 131 -23.20 -7.69 -0.59
N LYS A 132 -22.94 -7.56 -1.89
CA LYS A 132 -21.92 -8.35 -2.58
C LYS A 132 -20.96 -7.42 -3.34
N LEU A 133 -19.72 -7.84 -3.44
CA LEU A 133 -18.78 -7.29 -4.41
C LEU A 133 -19.26 -7.66 -5.82
N ARG A 134 -19.20 -6.72 -6.76
CA ARG A 134 -19.49 -6.95 -8.18
C ARG A 134 -18.54 -8.00 -8.78
N LEU A 135 -17.25 -7.90 -8.43
CA LEU A 135 -16.21 -8.87 -8.70
C LEU A 135 -15.49 -9.18 -7.40
N ASN A 136 -15.06 -10.42 -7.21
CA ASN A 136 -14.29 -10.82 -6.03
C ASN A 136 -13.09 -11.68 -6.45
N PRO A 137 -12.05 -11.05 -6.99
CA PRO A 137 -10.89 -11.75 -7.52
C PRO A 137 -10.07 -12.47 -6.45
N ARG A 138 -10.22 -12.08 -5.18
CA ARG A 138 -9.47 -12.67 -4.05
C ARG A 138 -10.28 -13.67 -3.23
N LYS A 139 -11.50 -14.00 -3.64
CA LYS A 139 -12.34 -14.99 -2.93
C LYS A 139 -11.62 -16.32 -2.69
N ALA A 140 -10.78 -16.73 -3.64
CA ALA A 140 -10.02 -17.97 -3.54
C ALA A 140 -8.97 -17.95 -2.40
N TRP A 141 -8.44 -16.78 -2.03
CA TRP A 141 -7.43 -16.64 -0.99
C TRP A 141 -7.96 -17.02 0.38
N TYR A 142 -9.25 -16.81 0.60
CA TYR A 142 -9.93 -17.00 1.89
C TYR A 142 -10.82 -18.25 1.93
N ARG A 143 -10.63 -19.23 1.02
CA ARG A 143 -11.41 -20.50 1.03
C ARG A 143 -11.22 -21.33 2.28
N ASN A 144 -10.05 -21.23 2.90
CA ASN A 144 -9.71 -21.94 4.13
C ASN A 144 -10.19 -21.20 5.40
N LEU A 145 -10.59 -19.93 5.26
CA LEU A 145 -11.18 -19.17 6.36
C LEU A 145 -12.61 -19.70 6.59
N ASP A 146 -12.87 -20.14 7.81
CA ASP A 146 -14.20 -20.55 8.23
C ASP A 146 -15.04 -19.34 8.63
N GLU A 147 -14.61 -18.66 9.67
CA GLU A 147 -15.26 -17.43 10.14
C GLU A 147 -14.27 -16.45 10.74
N VAL A 148 -14.74 -15.23 10.97
CA VAL A 148 -14.06 -14.20 11.76
C VAL A 148 -14.95 -13.85 12.94
N THR A 149 -14.44 -14.00 14.16
CA THR A 149 -15.12 -13.62 15.39
C THR A 149 -14.50 -12.41 16.03
N THR A 150 -15.27 -11.70 16.85
CA THR A 150 -14.83 -10.50 17.57
C THR A 150 -15.05 -10.67 19.06
N LYS A 151 -14.16 -10.05 19.86
CA LYS A 151 -14.34 -9.93 21.31
C LYS A 151 -14.13 -8.47 21.71
N GLY A 152 -15.24 -7.80 22.04
CA GLY A 152 -15.24 -6.34 22.18
C GLY A 152 -14.94 -5.65 20.85
N ASP A 153 -14.39 -4.43 20.94
CA ASP A 153 -14.10 -3.58 19.80
C ASP A 153 -12.65 -3.70 19.28
N ASP A 154 -11.78 -4.42 20.00
CA ASP A 154 -10.33 -4.41 19.81
C ASP A 154 -9.69 -5.80 19.62
N GLU A 155 -10.46 -6.87 19.63
CA GLU A 155 -9.93 -8.21 19.40
C GLU A 155 -10.71 -8.93 18.30
N VAL A 156 -9.98 -9.53 17.35
CA VAL A 156 -10.56 -10.30 16.25
C VAL A 156 -9.79 -11.59 16.04
N THR A 157 -10.51 -12.70 15.84
CA THR A 157 -9.93 -14.02 15.58
C THR A 157 -10.40 -14.55 14.23
N PHE A 158 -9.44 -14.96 13.41
CA PHE A 158 -9.66 -15.67 12.15
C PHE A 158 -9.60 -17.15 12.41
N HIS A 159 -10.71 -17.88 12.24
CA HIS A 159 -10.81 -19.32 12.39
C HIS A 159 -10.62 -20.02 11.05
N LEU A 160 -9.69 -20.95 10.97
CA LEU A 160 -9.31 -21.66 9.75
C LEU A 160 -9.76 -23.12 9.81
N LYS A 161 -10.21 -23.68 8.70
CA LYS A 161 -10.55 -25.11 8.57
C LYS A 161 -9.35 -26.02 8.76
N ARG A 162 -8.17 -25.55 8.39
CA ARG A 162 -6.87 -26.22 8.52
C ARG A 162 -5.74 -25.21 8.70
N PRO A 163 -4.59 -25.57 9.28
CA PRO A 163 -3.45 -24.67 9.44
C PRO A 163 -3.03 -24.03 8.12
N GLN A 164 -2.78 -22.70 8.14
CA GLN A 164 -2.39 -21.93 6.97
C GLN A 164 -1.41 -20.80 7.36
N PRO A 165 -0.13 -21.11 7.62
CA PRO A 165 0.84 -20.11 8.08
C PRO A 165 0.98 -18.91 7.15
N TYR A 166 0.81 -19.09 5.84
CA TYR A 166 0.90 -18.02 4.84
C TYR A 166 -0.32 -17.07 4.83
N LEU A 167 -1.38 -17.30 5.62
CA LEU A 167 -2.48 -16.35 5.75
C LEU A 167 -1.97 -14.96 6.14
N LEU A 168 -1.00 -14.89 7.05
CA LEU A 168 -0.41 -13.62 7.49
C LEU A 168 0.24 -12.85 6.32
N VAL A 169 0.86 -13.56 5.38
CA VAL A 169 1.41 -12.97 4.14
C VAL A 169 0.32 -12.37 3.27
N LEU A 170 -0.83 -13.05 3.14
CA LEU A 170 -1.97 -12.54 2.38
C LEU A 170 -2.55 -11.28 3.04
N LEU A 171 -2.65 -11.27 4.37
CA LEU A 171 -3.14 -10.12 5.15
C LEU A 171 -2.17 -8.93 5.11
N ALA A 172 -0.87 -9.16 5.00
CA ALA A 172 0.16 -8.14 4.87
C ALA A 172 0.27 -7.56 3.45
N SER A 173 -0.36 -8.19 2.46
CA SER A 173 -0.33 -7.71 1.08
C SER A 173 -1.13 -6.41 0.94
N GLY A 174 -0.65 -5.45 0.13
CA GLY A 174 -1.31 -4.15 -0.07
C GLY A 174 -2.71 -4.21 -0.68
N VAL A 175 -3.25 -5.42 -0.90
CA VAL A 175 -4.58 -5.66 -1.46
C VAL A 175 -5.54 -6.35 -0.49
N SER A 176 -5.20 -6.36 0.80
CA SER A 176 -6.02 -6.92 1.88
C SER A 176 -6.40 -5.86 2.94
N PRO A 177 -6.79 -4.63 2.54
CA PRO A 177 -7.18 -3.61 3.50
C PRO A 177 -8.49 -3.95 4.20
N VAL A 178 -8.69 -3.32 5.36
CA VAL A 178 -9.99 -3.35 6.03
C VAL A 178 -10.92 -2.31 5.41
N TYR A 179 -12.20 -2.64 5.25
CA TYR A 179 -13.26 -1.75 4.79
C TYR A 179 -14.16 -1.31 5.94
N PRO A 180 -14.71 -0.09 5.89
CA PRO A 180 -15.71 0.36 6.85
C PRO A 180 -17.04 -0.38 6.66
N CYS A 181 -17.56 -0.98 7.72
CA CYS A 181 -18.81 -1.74 7.69
C CYS A 181 -20.03 -0.90 7.29
N HIS A 182 -19.96 0.40 7.56
CA HIS A 182 -21.05 1.34 7.31
C HIS A 182 -21.06 1.96 5.91
N VAL A 183 -20.11 1.57 5.05
CA VAL A 183 -20.01 2.06 3.67
C VAL A 183 -20.24 0.91 2.70
N SER A 184 -21.23 1.05 1.83
CA SER A 184 -21.57 0.00 0.86
C SER A 184 -20.45 -0.21 -0.18
N PRO A 185 -20.34 -1.42 -0.75
CA PRO A 185 -19.44 -1.66 -1.89
C PRO A 185 -19.69 -0.72 -3.08
N ALA A 186 -20.94 -0.30 -3.26
CA ALA A 186 -21.33 0.64 -4.31
C ALA A 186 -20.71 2.03 -4.09
N GLN A 187 -20.73 2.53 -2.86
CA GLN A 187 -20.07 3.79 -2.48
C GLN A 187 -18.55 3.66 -2.59
N MET A 188 -17.96 2.55 -2.13
CA MET A 188 -16.51 2.31 -2.23
C MET A 188 -15.98 2.34 -3.67
N ARG A 189 -16.81 1.97 -4.66
CA ARG A 189 -16.45 2.07 -6.09
C ARG A 189 -16.30 3.50 -6.59
N GLN A 190 -16.98 4.45 -5.98
CA GLN A 190 -17.02 5.85 -6.42
C GLN A 190 -16.22 6.77 -5.49
N HIS A 191 -16.34 6.54 -4.20
CA HIS A 191 -15.75 7.36 -3.16
C HIS A 191 -15.21 6.50 -2.02
N PRO A 192 -13.99 5.95 -2.18
CA PRO A 192 -13.41 5.04 -1.18
C PRO A 192 -13.11 5.78 0.12
N ILE A 193 -13.48 5.15 1.22
CA ILE A 193 -13.19 5.60 2.58
C ILE A 193 -12.28 4.56 3.23
N GLY A 194 -11.14 5.01 3.75
CA GLY A 194 -10.16 4.18 4.44
C GLY A 194 -9.73 4.78 5.77
N THR A 195 -8.71 4.18 6.35
CA THR A 195 -8.01 4.68 7.55
C THR A 195 -6.61 5.20 7.22
N GLY A 196 -6.26 5.21 5.93
CA GLY A 196 -4.93 5.48 5.42
C GLY A 196 -4.46 6.93 5.53
N PRO A 197 -3.19 7.19 5.17
CA PRO A 197 -2.57 8.51 5.28
C PRO A 197 -3.16 9.55 4.33
N PHE A 198 -3.85 9.12 3.27
CA PHE A 198 -4.45 10.04 2.31
C PHE A 198 -5.94 9.75 2.12
N LYS A 199 -6.73 10.82 2.00
CA LYS A 199 -8.17 10.78 1.70
C LYS A 199 -8.39 10.95 0.20
N PHE A 200 -9.34 10.20 -0.34
CA PHE A 200 -9.77 10.34 -1.71
C PHE A 200 -10.43 11.72 -1.93
N VAL A 201 -10.08 12.38 -3.02
CA VAL A 201 -10.66 13.67 -3.44
C VAL A 201 -11.45 13.49 -4.71
N GLU A 202 -10.81 12.98 -5.77
CA GLU A 202 -11.40 12.96 -7.11
C GLU A 202 -10.77 11.87 -7.98
N TYR A 203 -11.59 11.27 -8.82
CA TYR A 203 -11.17 10.44 -9.93
C TYR A 203 -11.82 10.93 -11.21
N LYS A 204 -10.99 11.32 -12.17
CA LYS A 204 -11.40 11.64 -13.54
C LYS A 204 -10.86 10.55 -14.47
N PRO A 205 -11.72 9.68 -15.01
CA PRO A 205 -11.31 8.62 -15.92
C PRO A 205 -10.45 9.12 -17.07
N ASN A 206 -9.34 8.43 -17.33
CA ASN A 206 -8.34 8.76 -18.36
C ASN A 206 -7.62 10.11 -18.17
N GLU A 207 -7.79 10.76 -17.03
CA GLU A 207 -7.18 12.04 -16.72
C GLU A 207 -6.34 11.95 -15.46
N SER A 208 -6.94 11.73 -14.28
CA SER A 208 -6.20 11.72 -13.02
C SER A 208 -6.97 11.09 -11.84
N VAL A 209 -6.21 10.69 -10.82
CA VAL A 209 -6.70 10.45 -9.47
C VAL A 209 -6.00 11.42 -8.52
N ARG A 210 -6.75 12.04 -7.59
CA ARG A 210 -6.21 12.97 -6.60
C ARG A 210 -6.57 12.55 -5.19
N LEU A 211 -5.57 12.58 -4.32
CA LEU A 211 -5.69 12.31 -2.89
C LEU A 211 -5.13 13.49 -2.11
N THR A 212 -5.72 13.77 -0.94
CA THR A 212 -5.25 14.80 -0.01
C THR A 212 -4.80 14.17 1.30
N ARG A 213 -3.94 14.86 2.05
CA ARG A 213 -3.50 14.48 3.38
C ARG A 213 -4.70 14.15 4.29
N ASN A 214 -4.59 13.07 5.05
CA ASN A 214 -5.45 12.82 6.20
C ASN A 214 -4.85 13.51 7.44
N PRO A 215 -5.40 14.64 7.92
CA PRO A 215 -4.84 15.33 9.07
C PRO A 215 -5.01 14.53 10.38
N ASP A 216 -6.00 13.63 10.43
CA ASP A 216 -6.30 12.79 11.58
C ASP A 216 -5.66 11.40 11.48
N TYR A 217 -4.58 11.27 10.67
CA TYR A 217 -3.93 9.97 10.52
C TYR A 217 -3.29 9.50 11.81
N TRP A 218 -3.61 8.28 12.21
CA TRP A 218 -3.26 7.71 13.51
C TRP A 218 -1.75 7.46 13.74
N LYS A 219 -0.91 7.45 12.67
CA LYS A 219 0.56 7.39 12.81
C LYS A 219 1.12 8.80 13.02
N PRO A 220 1.70 9.12 14.19
CA PRO A 220 2.17 10.47 14.51
C PRO A 220 3.18 11.00 13.48
N GLY A 221 3.04 12.29 13.12
CA GLY A 221 3.94 12.98 12.19
C GLY A 221 3.81 12.54 10.73
N ARG A 222 2.80 11.75 10.37
CA ARG A 222 2.53 11.24 9.02
C ARG A 222 1.15 11.70 8.53
N PRO A 223 0.96 11.76 7.21
CA PRO A 223 1.98 11.72 6.14
C PRO A 223 2.75 13.05 6.07
N TYR A 224 3.91 13.04 5.41
CA TYR A 224 4.72 14.26 5.20
C TYR A 224 4.17 15.14 4.08
N LEU A 225 3.62 14.53 3.03
CA LEU A 225 3.07 15.21 1.86
C LEU A 225 1.67 15.78 2.14
N ASP A 226 1.30 16.85 1.42
CA ASP A 226 -0.05 17.43 1.48
C ASP A 226 -1.03 16.67 0.59
N GLY A 227 -0.55 15.95 -0.43
CA GLY A 227 -1.39 15.17 -1.33
C GLY A 227 -0.60 14.31 -2.30
N LEU A 228 -1.34 13.50 -3.06
CA LEU A 228 -0.85 12.70 -4.17
C LEU A 228 -1.70 13.00 -5.40
N GLU A 229 -1.05 13.14 -6.55
CA GLU A 229 -1.71 13.25 -7.84
C GLU A 229 -1.17 12.18 -8.77
N PHE A 230 -2.09 11.44 -9.41
CA PHE A 230 -1.76 10.39 -10.36
C PHE A 230 -2.30 10.74 -11.73
N PRO A 231 -1.55 11.50 -12.56
CA PRO A 231 -1.92 11.70 -13.96
C PRO A 231 -1.97 10.37 -14.71
N ILE A 232 -3.00 10.13 -15.50
CA ILE A 232 -3.17 8.88 -16.26
C ILE A 232 -2.59 9.08 -17.65
N VAL A 233 -1.43 8.47 -17.91
CA VAL A 233 -0.68 8.61 -19.16
C VAL A 233 -0.26 7.23 -19.66
N ALA A 234 -0.94 6.72 -20.67
CA ALA A 234 -0.71 5.37 -21.20
C ALA A 234 0.68 5.18 -21.83
N SER A 235 1.19 6.20 -22.54
CA SER A 235 2.47 6.15 -23.23
C SER A 235 3.66 6.19 -22.26
N VAL A 236 4.50 5.15 -22.27
CA VAL A 236 5.76 5.10 -21.51
C VAL A 236 6.68 6.26 -21.89
N ALA A 237 6.82 6.53 -23.20
CA ALA A 237 7.66 7.63 -23.69
C ALA A 237 7.18 8.98 -23.14
N THR A 238 5.88 9.24 -23.17
CA THR A 238 5.30 10.49 -22.63
C THR A 238 5.54 10.60 -21.13
N ARG A 239 5.35 9.55 -20.32
CA ARG A 239 5.65 9.59 -18.88
C ARG A 239 7.11 9.93 -18.59
N ASN A 240 8.04 9.36 -19.37
CA ASN A 240 9.46 9.66 -19.20
C ASN A 240 9.82 11.09 -19.60
N LEU A 241 9.22 11.59 -20.69
CA LEU A 241 9.38 13.01 -21.08
C LEU A 241 8.80 13.96 -20.02
N MET A 242 7.67 13.62 -19.41
CA MET A 242 7.10 14.39 -18.30
C MET A 242 8.05 14.46 -17.10
N PHE A 243 8.74 13.33 -16.77
CA PHE A 243 9.75 13.31 -15.72
C PHE A 243 10.97 14.17 -16.07
N ILE A 244 11.49 14.04 -17.28
CA ILE A 244 12.64 14.87 -17.77
C ILE A 244 12.27 16.37 -17.75
N ALA A 245 11.02 16.70 -18.06
CA ALA A 245 10.53 18.09 -18.08
C ALA A 245 10.05 18.60 -16.71
N ASP A 246 10.29 17.88 -15.62
CA ASP A 246 9.88 18.23 -14.23
C ASP A 246 8.36 18.43 -14.05
N ASN A 247 7.56 17.78 -14.87
CA ASN A 247 6.10 17.82 -14.78
C ASN A 247 5.54 16.76 -13.82
N VAL A 248 6.34 15.74 -13.51
CA VAL A 248 6.04 14.68 -12.52
C VAL A 248 7.30 14.35 -11.72
N ASP A 249 7.13 13.94 -10.46
CA ASP A 249 8.22 13.75 -9.51
C ASP A 249 8.85 12.36 -9.59
N THR A 250 8.17 11.38 -10.23
CA THR A 250 8.65 10.00 -10.32
C THR A 250 8.10 9.30 -11.55
N THR A 251 8.75 8.19 -11.92
CA THR A 251 8.22 7.24 -12.91
C THR A 251 8.02 5.87 -12.28
N LEU A 252 7.16 5.05 -12.89
CA LEU A 252 6.91 3.70 -12.39
C LEU A 252 7.90 2.68 -12.96
N SER A 253 8.38 1.76 -12.14
CA SER A 253 9.46 0.79 -12.45
C SER A 253 9.23 -0.05 -13.71
N TYR A 254 7.99 -0.38 -14.04
CA TYR A 254 7.66 -1.22 -15.21
C TYR A 254 7.62 -0.46 -16.55
N GLY A 255 7.93 0.81 -16.56
CA GLY A 255 8.04 1.63 -17.77
C GLY A 255 9.46 2.05 -18.12
N VAL A 256 10.47 1.65 -17.33
CA VAL A 256 11.84 2.11 -17.50
C VAL A 256 12.79 0.94 -17.73
N SER A 257 13.32 0.82 -18.95
CA SER A 257 14.38 -0.14 -19.26
C SER A 257 15.76 0.42 -18.86
N MET A 258 16.77 -0.45 -18.75
CA MET A 258 18.14 -0.01 -18.40
C MET A 258 18.74 1.04 -19.37
N PRO A 259 18.54 0.91 -20.71
CA PRO A 259 18.98 1.98 -21.64
C PRO A 259 18.27 3.30 -21.36
N LEU A 260 16.94 3.26 -21.14
CA LEU A 260 16.14 4.45 -20.87
C LEU A 260 16.51 5.09 -19.52
N LEU A 261 16.84 4.28 -18.49
CA LEU A 261 17.34 4.78 -17.23
C LEU A 261 18.63 5.58 -17.39
N ARG A 262 19.56 5.11 -18.23
CA ARG A 262 20.83 5.81 -18.53
C ARG A 262 20.55 7.12 -19.27
N ASP A 263 19.63 7.11 -20.20
CA ASP A 263 19.22 8.30 -20.96
C ASP A 263 18.60 9.35 -20.03
N ILE A 264 17.64 8.97 -19.18
CA ILE A 264 17.05 9.85 -18.17
C ILE A 264 18.16 10.44 -17.27
N LYS A 265 19.08 9.61 -16.77
CA LYS A 265 20.15 10.06 -15.87
C LYS A 265 21.14 11.02 -16.55
N SER A 266 21.32 10.91 -17.87
CA SER A 266 22.17 11.84 -18.64
C SER A 266 21.52 13.21 -18.80
N GLN A 267 20.19 13.29 -18.81
CA GLN A 267 19.42 14.53 -18.97
C GLN A 267 19.04 15.18 -17.64
N VAL A 268 18.85 14.35 -16.58
CA VAL A 268 18.49 14.78 -15.22
C VAL A 268 19.52 14.18 -14.25
N SER A 269 20.62 14.89 -14.06
CA SER A 269 21.78 14.40 -13.28
C SER A 269 21.45 14.10 -11.81
N GLU A 270 20.53 14.85 -11.22
CA GLU A 270 20.02 14.72 -9.85
C GLU A 270 18.98 13.59 -9.67
N ALA A 271 18.48 12.99 -10.76
CA ALA A 271 17.52 11.90 -10.66
C ALA A 271 18.07 10.74 -9.81
N ILE A 272 17.31 10.31 -8.82
CA ILE A 272 17.64 9.14 -7.99
C ILE A 272 17.06 7.90 -8.70
N CYS A 273 17.95 6.99 -9.08
CA CYS A 273 17.60 5.77 -9.79
C CYS A 273 17.95 4.57 -8.93
N THR A 274 16.95 3.74 -8.63
CA THR A 274 17.12 2.47 -7.89
C THR A 274 16.66 1.29 -8.75
N THR A 275 17.38 0.18 -8.65
CA THR A 275 16.95 -1.10 -9.24
C THR A 275 16.52 -2.02 -8.12
N THR A 276 15.34 -2.62 -8.25
CA THR A 276 14.81 -3.60 -7.31
C THR A 276 14.53 -4.91 -8.02
N THR A 277 14.68 -6.02 -7.31
CA THR A 277 14.23 -7.33 -7.81
C THR A 277 12.72 -7.41 -7.70
N ASP A 278 12.05 -7.84 -8.77
CA ASP A 278 10.61 -8.11 -8.79
C ASP A 278 10.39 -9.63 -8.91
N ASN A 279 9.46 -10.18 -8.14
CA ASN A 279 8.99 -11.57 -8.28
C ASN A 279 7.94 -11.72 -9.39
N GLY A 280 7.76 -10.71 -10.22
CA GLY A 280 6.85 -10.73 -11.35
C GLY A 280 7.34 -11.66 -12.45
N ALA A 281 6.53 -12.65 -12.83
CA ALA A 281 6.76 -13.48 -14.00
C ALA A 281 6.02 -12.91 -15.23
N ARG A 282 6.66 -12.94 -16.38
CA ARG A 282 5.98 -12.74 -17.67
C ARG A 282 5.52 -14.10 -18.15
N ASN A 283 4.22 -14.31 -18.22
CA ASN A 283 3.63 -15.56 -18.66
C ASN A 283 3.04 -15.39 -20.07
N LEU A 284 3.27 -16.36 -20.92
CA LEU A 284 2.52 -16.54 -22.16
C LEU A 284 1.27 -17.36 -21.82
N ILE A 285 0.10 -16.76 -21.93
CA ILE A 285 -1.17 -17.46 -21.73
C ILE A 285 -1.66 -17.93 -23.08
N ILE A 286 -1.74 -19.25 -23.23
CA ILE A 286 -2.23 -19.91 -24.44
C ILE A 286 -3.67 -20.34 -24.20
N ASN A 287 -4.56 -20.07 -25.15
CA ASN A 287 -5.92 -20.57 -25.12
C ASN A 287 -5.98 -21.98 -25.76
N PRO A 288 -6.07 -23.05 -24.95
CA PRO A 288 -5.98 -24.43 -25.47
C PRO A 288 -7.23 -24.91 -26.21
N VAL A 289 -8.29 -24.08 -26.26
CA VAL A 289 -9.56 -24.43 -26.95
C VAL A 289 -9.74 -23.72 -28.29
N LYS A 290 -8.71 -23.00 -28.76
CA LYS A 290 -8.71 -22.29 -30.05
C LYS A 290 -7.51 -22.65 -30.92
N PRO A 291 -7.71 -22.76 -32.28
CA PRO A 291 -6.60 -22.91 -33.18
C PRO A 291 -5.55 -21.81 -33.04
N PRO A 292 -4.25 -22.14 -33.24
CA PRO A 292 -3.66 -23.44 -33.53
C PRO A 292 -3.34 -24.29 -32.28
N PHE A 293 -3.80 -23.88 -31.09
CA PHE A 293 -3.41 -24.48 -29.80
C PHE A 293 -4.41 -25.53 -29.26
N ASP A 294 -5.46 -25.82 -30.02
CA ASP A 294 -6.48 -26.83 -29.69
C ASP A 294 -6.06 -28.27 -30.09
N MET A 295 -4.86 -28.43 -30.61
CA MET A 295 -4.33 -29.76 -30.95
C MET A 295 -3.83 -30.49 -29.68
N PRO A 296 -4.10 -31.82 -29.54
CA PRO A 296 -3.78 -32.60 -28.35
C PRO A 296 -2.30 -32.60 -27.91
N ASN A 297 -1.39 -32.27 -28.80
CA ASN A 297 0.06 -32.30 -28.56
C ASN A 297 0.70 -30.91 -28.35
N CYS A 298 -0.06 -29.83 -28.40
CA CYS A 298 0.51 -28.49 -28.18
C CYS A 298 0.97 -28.24 -26.72
N ALA A 299 0.40 -28.95 -25.76
CA ALA A 299 0.83 -28.87 -24.34
C ALA A 299 2.25 -29.48 -24.14
N ALA A 300 2.73 -30.30 -25.04
CA ALA A 300 4.08 -30.91 -24.98
C ALA A 300 5.21 -30.02 -25.55
N LEU A 301 4.88 -28.88 -26.15
CA LEU A 301 5.84 -27.94 -26.76
C LEU A 301 6.21 -26.75 -25.84
N CYS A 302 5.61 -26.66 -24.65
CA CYS A 302 6.03 -25.73 -23.60
C CYS A 302 6.77 -26.55 -22.54
N PRO A 303 8.11 -26.47 -22.44
CA PRO A 303 8.88 -27.11 -21.38
C PRO A 303 8.59 -26.49 -20.01
#